data_bd41ed38ebf828fb595e3fbb71c3eac0
#
_entry.id   bd41ed38ebf828fb595e3fbb71c3eac0
#
_cell.length_a   1.000
_cell.length_b   1.000
_cell.length_c   1.000
_cell.angle_alpha   90.00
_cell.angle_beta   90.00
_cell.angle_gamma   90.00
#
_symmetry.space_group_name_H-M   'P 1'
#
loop_
_entity.id
_entity.type
_entity.pdbx_description
1 polymer ?
#
loop_
_entity_poly.entity_id
_entity_poly.type
_entity_poly.pdbx_seq_one_letter_code
_entity_poly.pdbx_strand_id
1 'polypeptide(L)'
;MGEVIWNKETYNELIVNLKNNADEKYRDFTLNLNPGKEKIIGIRIPELRKKATEISKGDWRKFLDISYKNDNGYIEEEFIRGLVIGNVKNCDIEEFIDYVDDFIGRIDSWSVNDTFCSSLKITKKNMDRMHTFILDNLKSKNPWRKRFSIVMLMDYYLSEEYLDEIFDICDTIKDDEYYYKMAVAWLLSMCFVKFRDRTMAYFTSCNLDDFTYNKALQKTRESLRVSKEDKEILKEMKRKTVKM
;
A
#
# COMPACT_ATOMS: atom_id res chain seq x y z
N MET A 1 -23.06 0.66 -22.86
CA MET A 1 -22.52 2.04 -22.81
C MET A 1 -21.40 2.08 -23.83
N GLY A 2 -21.36 3.16 -24.69
CA GLY A 2 -20.25 3.35 -25.60
C GLY A 2 -18.94 3.53 -24.85
N GLU A 3 -17.84 3.24 -25.52
CA GLU A 3 -16.49 3.43 -24.98
C GLU A 3 -16.25 4.93 -24.75
N VAL A 4 -15.78 5.32 -23.56
CA VAL A 4 -15.49 6.73 -23.26
C VAL A 4 -14.20 7.12 -23.98
N ILE A 5 -14.27 8.16 -24.83
CA ILE A 5 -13.09 8.75 -25.46
C ILE A 5 -12.48 9.74 -24.45
N TRP A 6 -11.29 9.41 -23.94
CA TRP A 6 -10.62 10.24 -22.93
C TRP A 6 -9.96 11.48 -23.55
N ASN A 7 -10.39 12.64 -23.10
CA ASN A 7 -9.84 13.96 -23.36
C ASN A 7 -10.01 14.84 -22.10
N LYS A 8 -9.60 16.10 -22.17
CA LYS A 8 -9.71 17.03 -21.01
C LYS A 8 -11.16 17.23 -20.56
N GLU A 9 -12.12 17.26 -21.47
CA GLU A 9 -13.53 17.52 -21.16
C GLU A 9 -14.13 16.32 -20.41
N THR A 10 -13.98 15.11 -20.95
CA THR A 10 -14.48 13.88 -20.31
C THR A 10 -13.80 13.58 -18.98
N TYR A 11 -12.52 13.97 -18.82
CA TYR A 11 -11.84 13.90 -17.54
C TYR A 11 -12.44 14.90 -16.52
N ASN A 12 -12.70 16.15 -16.93
CA ASN A 12 -13.34 17.14 -16.07
C ASN A 12 -14.75 16.71 -15.67
N GLU A 13 -15.52 16.10 -16.56
CA GLU A 13 -16.85 15.53 -16.25
C GLU A 13 -16.74 14.44 -15.16
N LEU A 14 -15.71 13.59 -15.23
CA LEU A 14 -15.44 12.61 -14.16
C LEU A 14 -15.24 13.31 -12.82
N ILE A 15 -14.40 14.35 -12.76
CA ILE A 15 -14.14 15.08 -11.50
C ILE A 15 -15.39 15.78 -10.99
N VAL A 16 -16.18 16.40 -11.85
CA VAL A 16 -17.46 17.01 -11.48
C VAL A 16 -18.42 15.95 -10.92
N ASN A 17 -18.51 14.80 -11.57
CA ASN A 17 -19.34 13.69 -11.09
C ASN A 17 -18.91 13.20 -9.69
N LEU A 18 -17.60 13.06 -9.46
CA LEU A 18 -17.09 12.72 -8.12
C LEU A 18 -17.52 13.76 -7.09
N LYS A 19 -17.32 15.06 -7.37
CA LYS A 19 -17.71 16.15 -6.46
C LYS A 19 -19.21 16.16 -6.13
N ASN A 20 -20.06 15.87 -7.11
CA ASN A 20 -21.50 15.81 -6.92
C ASN A 20 -21.95 14.63 -6.03
N ASN A 21 -21.10 13.63 -5.83
CA ASN A 21 -21.33 12.45 -4.98
C ASN A 21 -20.50 12.48 -3.68
N ALA A 22 -19.94 13.64 -3.32
CA ALA A 22 -19.10 13.78 -2.14
C ALA A 22 -19.86 13.55 -0.83
N ASP A 23 -19.23 12.81 0.09
CA ASP A 23 -19.67 12.64 1.49
C ASP A 23 -18.77 13.52 2.38
N GLU A 24 -19.31 14.62 2.92
CA GLU A 24 -18.55 15.56 3.74
C GLU A 24 -17.99 14.91 5.01
N LYS A 25 -18.75 14.04 5.67
CA LYS A 25 -18.27 13.35 6.88
C LYS A 25 -17.11 12.41 6.55
N TYR A 26 -17.18 11.73 5.40
CA TYR A 26 -16.12 10.85 4.95
C TYR A 26 -14.90 11.66 4.50
N ARG A 27 -15.09 12.83 3.88
CA ARG A 27 -14.00 13.77 3.56
C ARG A 27 -13.23 14.15 4.82
N ASP A 28 -13.92 14.60 5.86
CA ASP A 28 -13.29 15.07 7.11
C ASP A 28 -12.59 13.90 7.83
N PHE A 29 -13.17 12.72 7.83
CA PHE A 29 -12.52 11.51 8.32
C PHE A 29 -11.24 11.19 7.54
N THR A 30 -11.27 11.27 6.20
CA THR A 30 -10.12 10.97 5.33
C THR A 30 -9.01 12.01 5.49
N LEU A 31 -9.33 13.29 5.68
CA LEU A 31 -8.37 14.35 6.01
C LEU A 31 -7.58 14.02 7.29
N ASN A 32 -8.26 13.60 8.34
CA ASN A 32 -7.61 13.23 9.60
C ASN A 32 -6.67 12.01 9.46
N LEU A 33 -6.96 11.10 8.53
CA LEU A 33 -6.15 9.91 8.27
C LEU A 33 -4.94 10.17 7.36
N ASN A 34 -4.96 11.24 6.58
CA ASN A 34 -3.93 11.53 5.59
C ASN A 34 -3.29 12.91 5.85
N PRO A 35 -2.45 13.04 6.90
CA PRO A 35 -1.76 14.29 7.18
C PRO A 35 -0.93 14.75 5.99
N GLY A 36 -1.06 16.02 5.61
CA GLY A 36 -0.39 16.60 4.44
C GLY A 36 -1.19 16.56 3.13
N LYS A 37 -2.33 15.84 3.08
CA LYS A 37 -3.27 15.91 1.96
C LYS A 37 -4.34 16.96 2.25
N GLU A 38 -4.37 18.03 1.45
CA GLU A 38 -5.31 19.15 1.64
C GLU A 38 -6.56 19.03 0.76
N LYS A 39 -6.44 18.36 -0.41
CA LYS A 39 -7.53 18.25 -1.38
C LYS A 39 -8.14 16.85 -1.36
N ILE A 40 -9.29 16.75 -0.72
CA ILE A 40 -10.08 15.52 -0.62
C ILE A 40 -11.53 15.83 -1.01
N ILE A 41 -12.09 15.04 -1.92
CA ILE A 41 -13.48 15.16 -2.34
C ILE A 41 -14.40 14.51 -1.31
N GLY A 42 -14.05 13.31 -0.85
CA GLY A 42 -14.82 12.52 0.11
C GLY A 42 -15.57 11.37 -0.57
N ILE A 43 -14.93 10.65 -1.49
CA ILE A 43 -15.51 9.48 -2.16
C ILE A 43 -14.99 8.21 -1.52
N ARG A 44 -15.87 7.28 -1.16
CA ARG A 44 -15.52 6.02 -0.53
C ARG A 44 -14.76 5.09 -1.49
N ILE A 45 -13.75 4.38 -0.99
CA ILE A 45 -12.90 3.48 -1.79
C ILE A 45 -13.70 2.47 -2.63
N PRO A 46 -14.80 1.84 -2.17
CA PRO A 46 -15.59 0.95 -3.02
C PRO A 46 -16.16 1.61 -4.29
N GLU A 47 -16.53 2.89 -4.21
CA GLU A 47 -17.04 3.66 -5.35
C GLU A 47 -15.89 3.97 -6.33
N LEU A 48 -14.72 4.37 -5.83
CA LEU A 48 -13.52 4.57 -6.64
C LEU A 48 -13.08 3.28 -7.34
N ARG A 49 -13.14 2.13 -6.64
CA ARG A 49 -12.88 0.81 -7.23
C ARG A 49 -13.84 0.47 -8.37
N LYS A 50 -15.13 0.77 -8.21
CA LYS A 50 -16.14 0.57 -9.26
C LYS A 50 -15.81 1.42 -10.49
N LYS A 51 -15.53 2.71 -10.27
CA LYS A 51 -15.20 3.65 -11.34
C LYS A 51 -13.90 3.23 -12.06
N ALA A 52 -12.86 2.89 -11.35
CA ALA A 52 -11.60 2.40 -11.91
C ALA A 52 -11.79 1.11 -12.74
N THR A 53 -12.68 0.20 -12.29
CA THR A 53 -13.00 -1.01 -13.03
C THR A 53 -13.74 -0.71 -14.35
N GLU A 54 -14.57 0.32 -14.39
CA GLU A 54 -15.21 0.78 -15.63
C GLU A 54 -14.15 1.35 -16.60
N ILE A 55 -13.27 2.22 -16.12
CA ILE A 55 -12.20 2.87 -16.88
C ILE A 55 -11.22 1.83 -17.45
N SER A 56 -10.82 0.85 -16.64
CA SER A 56 -9.82 -0.16 -17.06
C SER A 56 -10.27 -1.11 -18.16
N LYS A 57 -11.57 -1.11 -18.52
CA LYS A 57 -12.11 -1.90 -19.63
C LYS A 57 -11.95 -1.21 -21.01
N GLY A 58 -11.79 0.11 -21.02
CA GLY A 58 -11.60 0.93 -22.21
C GLY A 58 -10.14 1.32 -22.41
N ASP A 59 -9.90 2.45 -23.05
CA ASP A 59 -8.56 3.00 -23.28
C ASP A 59 -7.97 3.61 -21.98
N TRP A 60 -7.57 2.72 -21.06
CA TRP A 60 -6.99 3.08 -19.78
C TRP A 60 -5.64 3.80 -19.91
N ARG A 61 -4.86 3.52 -20.96
CA ARG A 61 -3.60 4.23 -21.23
C ARG A 61 -3.85 5.70 -21.52
N LYS A 62 -4.84 5.97 -22.36
CA LYS A 62 -5.26 7.34 -22.67
C LYS A 62 -5.83 8.04 -21.44
N PHE A 63 -6.60 7.32 -20.61
CA PHE A 63 -7.07 7.85 -19.34
C PHE A 63 -5.92 8.28 -18.45
N LEU A 64 -4.89 7.45 -18.25
CA LEU A 64 -3.74 7.79 -17.42
C LEU A 64 -3.01 9.02 -17.95
N ASP A 65 -2.72 9.07 -19.27
CA ASP A 65 -2.08 10.23 -19.91
C ASP A 65 -2.86 11.53 -19.67
N ILE A 66 -4.16 11.52 -19.90
CA ILE A 66 -5.03 12.68 -19.69
C ILE A 66 -5.14 13.05 -18.22
N SER A 67 -5.24 12.08 -17.32
CA SER A 67 -5.38 12.30 -15.88
C SER A 67 -4.15 12.94 -15.25
N TYR A 68 -2.95 12.59 -15.72
CA TYR A 68 -1.72 13.23 -15.25
C TYR A 68 -1.57 14.66 -15.79
N LYS A 69 -1.96 14.89 -17.04
CA LYS A 69 -1.89 16.23 -17.67
C LYS A 69 -2.91 17.22 -17.10
N ASN A 70 -4.00 16.75 -16.53
CA ASN A 70 -5.09 17.57 -16.00
C ASN A 70 -5.34 17.32 -14.50
N ASP A 71 -4.31 16.95 -13.75
CA ASP A 71 -4.39 16.68 -12.33
C ASP A 71 -4.82 17.90 -11.52
N ASN A 72 -5.85 17.75 -10.69
CA ASN A 72 -6.35 18.78 -9.80
C ASN A 72 -5.78 18.64 -8.37
N GLY A 73 -5.04 17.56 -8.10
CA GLY A 73 -4.40 17.25 -6.83
C GLY A 73 -5.35 16.68 -5.78
N TYR A 74 -6.49 16.11 -6.16
CA TYR A 74 -7.34 15.38 -5.24
C TYR A 74 -6.80 13.97 -4.98
N ILE A 75 -6.83 13.51 -3.73
CA ILE A 75 -6.38 12.16 -3.37
C ILE A 75 -7.18 11.07 -4.12
N GLU A 76 -8.45 11.34 -4.44
CA GLU A 76 -9.28 10.44 -5.23
C GLU A 76 -8.76 10.24 -6.66
N GLU A 77 -8.11 11.24 -7.24
CA GLU A 77 -7.46 11.11 -8.57
C GLU A 77 -6.29 10.12 -8.48
N GLU A 78 -5.51 10.19 -7.41
CA GLU A 78 -4.42 9.24 -7.14
C GLU A 78 -4.98 7.82 -6.95
N PHE A 79 -6.02 7.66 -6.12
CA PHE A 79 -6.69 6.37 -5.95
C PHE A 79 -7.19 5.79 -7.27
N ILE A 80 -7.87 6.59 -8.11
CA ILE A 80 -8.41 6.10 -9.38
C ILE A 80 -7.28 5.67 -10.30
N ARG A 81 -6.19 6.45 -10.45
CA ARG A 81 -5.03 6.07 -11.27
C ARG A 81 -4.45 4.73 -10.84
N GLY A 82 -4.14 4.59 -9.54
CA GLY A 82 -3.61 3.34 -9.00
C GLY A 82 -4.57 2.16 -9.19
N LEU A 83 -5.86 2.36 -8.93
CA LEU A 83 -6.88 1.32 -9.10
C LEU A 83 -7.10 0.95 -10.58
N VAL A 84 -6.96 1.90 -11.51
CA VAL A 84 -7.03 1.61 -12.95
C VAL A 84 -5.86 0.73 -13.35
N ILE A 85 -4.61 1.08 -12.98
CA ILE A 85 -3.44 0.24 -13.21
C ILE A 85 -3.65 -1.15 -12.60
N GLY A 86 -4.08 -1.25 -11.34
CA GLY A 86 -4.30 -2.51 -10.66
C GLY A 86 -5.40 -3.40 -11.25
N ASN A 87 -6.33 -2.83 -12.03
CA ASN A 87 -7.41 -3.58 -12.69
C ASN A 87 -7.06 -4.03 -14.11
N VAL A 88 -5.92 -3.64 -14.67
CA VAL A 88 -5.48 -4.07 -16.01
C VAL A 88 -5.29 -5.58 -16.04
N LYS A 89 -5.86 -6.24 -17.05
CA LYS A 89 -5.82 -7.71 -17.17
C LYS A 89 -4.96 -8.19 -18.33
N ASN A 90 -4.94 -7.44 -19.44
CA ASN A 90 -4.29 -7.80 -20.68
C ASN A 90 -3.21 -6.76 -20.99
N CYS A 91 -2.10 -6.86 -20.29
CA CYS A 91 -0.91 -6.04 -20.45
C CYS A 91 0.30 -6.95 -20.36
N ASP A 92 1.32 -6.68 -21.15
CA ASP A 92 2.63 -7.31 -20.97
C ASP A 92 3.16 -6.96 -19.57
N ILE A 93 3.90 -7.89 -18.96
CA ILE A 93 4.36 -7.71 -17.57
C ILE A 93 5.38 -6.58 -17.45
N GLU A 94 6.24 -6.37 -18.44
CA GLU A 94 7.22 -5.29 -18.40
C GLU A 94 6.53 -3.94 -18.58
N GLU A 95 5.61 -3.83 -19.55
CA GLU A 95 4.77 -2.62 -19.68
C GLU A 95 3.99 -2.33 -18.39
N PHE A 96 3.43 -3.36 -17.76
CA PHE A 96 2.72 -3.20 -16.51
C PHE A 96 3.62 -2.66 -15.40
N ILE A 97 4.85 -3.18 -15.28
CA ILE A 97 5.85 -2.74 -14.32
C ILE A 97 6.23 -1.28 -14.56
N ASP A 98 6.35 -0.83 -15.80
CA ASP A 98 6.65 0.57 -16.13
C ASP A 98 5.56 1.51 -15.57
N TYR A 99 4.28 1.15 -15.73
CA TYR A 99 3.17 1.92 -15.13
C TYR A 99 3.19 1.88 -13.59
N VAL A 100 3.50 0.74 -13.00
CA VAL A 100 3.65 0.61 -11.54
C VAL A 100 4.82 1.46 -11.06
N ASP A 101 5.97 1.42 -11.72
CA ASP A 101 7.17 2.16 -11.35
C ASP A 101 6.97 3.68 -11.40
N ASP A 102 6.33 4.18 -12.48
CA ASP A 102 5.98 5.60 -12.60
C ASP A 102 5.00 6.01 -11.48
N PHE A 103 3.99 5.19 -11.20
CA PHE A 103 2.98 5.50 -10.19
C PHE A 103 3.57 5.52 -8.77
N ILE A 104 4.36 4.51 -8.37
CA ILE A 104 4.96 4.47 -7.02
C ILE A 104 5.97 5.60 -6.79
N GLY A 105 6.57 6.13 -7.86
CA GLY A 105 7.43 7.31 -7.79
C GLY A 105 6.70 8.59 -7.38
N ARG A 106 5.36 8.62 -7.50
CA ARG A 106 4.50 9.77 -7.25
C ARG A 106 3.71 9.67 -5.94
N ILE A 107 3.69 8.48 -5.31
CA ILE A 107 2.95 8.25 -4.06
C ILE A 107 3.60 9.01 -2.91
N ASP A 108 2.75 9.68 -2.11
CA ASP A 108 3.11 10.38 -0.88
C ASP A 108 2.09 10.14 0.26
N SER A 109 1.20 9.15 0.08
CA SER A 109 0.17 8.78 1.04
C SER A 109 0.17 7.26 1.29
N TRP A 110 0.11 6.87 2.58
CA TRP A 110 0.01 5.46 2.95
C TRP A 110 -1.29 4.82 2.47
N SER A 111 -2.40 5.56 2.48
CA SER A 111 -3.71 5.03 2.08
C SER A 111 -3.79 4.75 0.57
N VAL A 112 -3.17 5.60 -0.24
CA VAL A 112 -3.03 5.38 -1.69
C VAL A 112 -2.12 4.19 -1.95
N ASN A 113 -0.94 4.14 -1.30
CA ASN A 113 0.01 3.05 -1.44
C ASN A 113 -0.62 1.68 -1.15
N ASP A 114 -1.25 1.53 0.01
CA ASP A 114 -1.77 0.23 0.48
C ASP A 114 -2.98 -0.21 -0.36
N THR A 115 -3.83 0.74 -0.75
CA THR A 115 -4.95 0.48 -1.67
C THR A 115 -4.44 0.04 -3.04
N PHE A 116 -3.38 0.66 -3.54
CA PHE A 116 -2.72 0.29 -4.79
C PHE A 116 -2.14 -1.10 -4.73
N CYS A 117 -1.30 -1.42 -3.75
CA CYS A 117 -0.70 -2.74 -3.56
C CYS A 117 -1.76 -3.85 -3.59
N SER A 118 -2.83 -3.70 -2.81
CA SER A 118 -3.90 -4.69 -2.75
C SER A 118 -4.66 -4.89 -4.08
N SER A 119 -4.52 -3.98 -5.03
CA SER A 119 -5.15 -4.04 -6.35
C SER A 119 -4.30 -4.78 -7.41
N LEU A 120 -2.99 -4.94 -7.21
CA LEU A 120 -2.02 -5.48 -8.18
C LEU A 120 -2.13 -7.00 -8.36
N LYS A 121 -3.32 -7.51 -8.66
CA LYS A 121 -3.62 -8.96 -8.70
C LYS A 121 -2.87 -9.72 -9.80
N ILE A 122 -2.36 -9.02 -10.81
CA ILE A 122 -1.52 -9.60 -11.88
C ILE A 122 -0.24 -10.23 -11.28
N THR A 123 0.23 -9.75 -10.12
CA THR A 123 1.34 -10.31 -9.35
C THR A 123 1.22 -11.81 -9.18
N LYS A 124 0.00 -12.32 -8.89
CA LYS A 124 -0.24 -13.77 -8.68
C LYS A 124 0.12 -14.66 -9.88
N LYS A 125 0.18 -14.10 -11.07
CA LYS A 125 0.55 -14.80 -12.29
C LYS A 125 2.00 -14.56 -12.72
N ASN A 126 2.69 -13.64 -12.06
CA ASN A 126 4.03 -13.18 -12.40
C ASN A 126 4.90 -13.03 -11.15
N MET A 127 4.81 -14.03 -10.24
CA MET A 127 5.41 -13.95 -8.90
C MET A 127 6.90 -13.63 -8.96
N ASP A 128 7.69 -14.38 -9.72
CA ASP A 128 9.15 -14.22 -9.77
C ASP A 128 9.57 -12.83 -10.30
N ARG A 129 8.91 -12.38 -11.39
CA ARG A 129 9.23 -11.09 -11.98
C ARG A 129 8.86 -9.91 -11.06
N MET A 130 7.68 -10.00 -10.43
CA MET A 130 7.24 -9.00 -9.47
C MET A 130 8.07 -9.02 -8.19
N HIS A 131 8.52 -10.19 -7.73
CA HIS A 131 9.41 -10.31 -6.59
C HIS A 131 10.74 -9.57 -6.83
N THR A 132 11.37 -9.79 -7.99
CA THR A 132 12.58 -9.05 -8.38
C THR A 132 12.36 -7.55 -8.35
N PHE A 133 11.25 -7.06 -8.92
CA PHE A 133 10.90 -5.64 -8.92
C PHE A 133 10.71 -5.09 -7.50
N ILE A 134 10.06 -5.84 -6.62
CA ILE A 134 9.86 -5.48 -5.21
C ILE A 134 11.20 -5.36 -4.47
N LEU A 135 12.10 -6.33 -4.65
CA LEU A 135 13.42 -6.31 -4.02
C LEU A 135 14.28 -5.13 -4.49
N ASP A 136 14.18 -4.75 -5.77
CA ASP A 136 14.89 -3.58 -6.29
C ASP A 136 14.36 -2.27 -5.70
N ASN A 137 13.05 -2.16 -5.48
CA ASN A 137 12.44 -0.99 -4.85
C ASN A 137 12.82 -0.83 -3.36
N LEU A 138 13.16 -1.91 -2.65
CA LEU A 138 13.70 -1.84 -1.27
C LEU A 138 15.03 -1.10 -1.19
N LYS A 139 15.81 -1.06 -2.28
CA LYS A 139 17.10 -0.35 -2.36
C LYS A 139 16.94 1.16 -2.58
N SER A 140 15.73 1.62 -2.87
CA SER A 140 15.44 3.04 -3.15
C SER A 140 15.69 3.92 -1.93
N LYS A 141 16.07 5.19 -2.18
CA LYS A 141 16.11 6.24 -1.15
C LYS A 141 14.71 6.81 -0.86
N ASN A 142 13.72 6.57 -1.73
CA ASN A 142 12.36 7.00 -1.52
C ASN A 142 11.64 6.05 -0.54
N PRO A 143 11.20 6.51 0.64
CA PRO A 143 10.57 5.68 1.65
C PRO A 143 9.23 5.10 1.19
N TRP A 144 8.53 5.74 0.27
CA TRP A 144 7.28 5.23 -0.28
C TRP A 144 7.49 4.03 -1.20
N ARG A 145 8.59 3.99 -1.97
CA ARG A 145 8.99 2.80 -2.74
C ARG A 145 9.31 1.62 -1.81
N LYS A 146 10.00 1.88 -0.71
CA LYS A 146 10.24 0.86 0.33
C LYS A 146 8.94 0.40 0.98
N ARG A 147 8.02 1.34 1.33
CA ARG A 147 6.71 0.98 1.86
C ARG A 147 5.92 0.11 0.88
N PHE A 148 5.88 0.49 -0.39
CA PHE A 148 5.27 -0.32 -1.46
C PHE A 148 5.79 -1.76 -1.41
N SER A 149 7.10 -1.94 -1.37
CA SER A 149 7.72 -3.27 -1.34
C SER A 149 7.30 -4.08 -0.10
N ILE A 150 7.32 -3.47 1.08
CA ILE A 150 6.90 -4.15 2.33
C ILE A 150 5.43 -4.56 2.27
N VAL A 151 4.54 -3.70 1.75
CA VAL A 151 3.11 -4.03 1.63
C VAL A 151 2.88 -5.10 0.56
N MET A 152 3.62 -5.07 -0.56
CA MET A 152 3.56 -6.12 -1.58
C MET A 152 4.03 -7.48 -1.04
N LEU A 153 5.11 -7.52 -0.26
CA LEU A 153 5.54 -8.75 0.43
C LEU A 153 4.44 -9.28 1.35
N MET A 154 3.78 -8.41 2.10
CA MET A 154 2.67 -8.79 2.97
C MET A 154 1.47 -9.35 2.20
N ASP A 155 1.08 -8.72 1.09
CA ASP A 155 -0.14 -9.05 0.36
C ASP A 155 0.00 -10.29 -0.54
N TYR A 156 1.20 -10.56 -1.06
CA TYR A 156 1.41 -11.57 -2.09
C TYR A 156 2.44 -12.66 -1.74
N TYR A 157 3.40 -12.39 -0.85
CA TYR A 157 4.52 -13.30 -0.57
C TYR A 157 4.55 -13.81 0.88
N LEU A 158 3.54 -13.51 1.67
CA LEU A 158 3.48 -14.00 3.05
C LEU A 158 3.15 -15.50 3.08
N SER A 159 4.17 -16.33 2.88
CA SER A 159 4.11 -17.79 2.92
C SER A 159 5.35 -18.35 3.64
N GLU A 160 5.34 -19.65 3.97
CA GLU A 160 6.49 -20.30 4.61
C GLU A 160 7.77 -20.20 3.76
N GLU A 161 7.62 -20.22 2.45
CA GLU A 161 8.70 -20.14 1.47
C GLU A 161 9.48 -18.82 1.56
N TYR A 162 8.78 -17.69 1.79
CA TYR A 162 9.38 -16.36 1.82
C TYR A 162 9.62 -15.81 3.23
N LEU A 163 9.23 -16.58 4.27
CA LEU A 163 9.21 -16.05 5.63
C LEU A 163 10.60 -15.67 6.14
N ASP A 164 11.62 -16.46 5.87
CA ASP A 164 13.00 -16.19 6.28
C ASP A 164 13.54 -14.96 5.56
N GLU A 165 13.31 -14.84 4.26
CA GLU A 165 13.68 -13.66 3.48
C GLU A 165 12.97 -12.39 4.00
N ILE A 166 11.69 -12.50 4.37
CA ILE A 166 10.93 -11.39 4.97
C ILE A 166 11.58 -10.93 6.28
N PHE A 167 12.00 -11.85 7.14
CA PHE A 167 12.70 -11.51 8.37
C PHE A 167 14.06 -10.87 8.10
N ASP A 168 14.83 -11.40 7.16
CA ASP A 168 16.12 -10.82 6.75
C ASP A 168 15.96 -9.40 6.18
N ILE A 169 14.93 -9.16 5.37
CA ILE A 169 14.59 -7.83 4.86
C ILE A 169 14.28 -6.87 6.01
N CYS A 170 13.47 -7.28 6.97
CA CYS A 170 13.13 -6.46 8.14
C CYS A 170 14.36 -6.11 8.98
N ASP A 171 15.34 -7.02 9.08
CA ASP A 171 16.55 -6.83 9.87
C ASP A 171 17.64 -6.05 9.13
N THR A 172 17.66 -6.06 7.81
CA THR A 172 18.76 -5.48 7.00
C THR A 172 18.38 -4.15 6.36
N ILE A 173 17.17 -4.00 5.85
CA ILE A 173 16.71 -2.76 5.21
C ILE A 173 16.26 -1.78 6.31
N LYS A 174 17.03 -0.71 6.50
CA LYS A 174 16.73 0.33 7.50
C LYS A 174 16.28 1.61 6.84
N ASP A 175 15.33 2.25 7.48
CA ASP A 175 14.88 3.60 7.10
C ASP A 175 14.28 4.26 8.34
N ASP A 176 14.50 5.56 8.51
CA ASP A 176 13.99 6.31 9.66
C ASP A 176 12.60 6.89 9.44
N GLU A 177 12.10 6.80 8.20
CA GLU A 177 10.79 7.30 7.85
C GLU A 177 9.66 6.54 8.56
N TYR A 178 8.78 7.30 9.18
CA TYR A 178 7.68 6.78 9.99
C TYR A 178 6.81 5.77 9.24
N TYR A 179 6.41 6.10 8.01
CA TYR A 179 5.50 5.25 7.24
C TYR A 179 6.14 3.94 6.77
N TYR A 180 7.46 3.93 6.55
CA TYR A 180 8.21 2.69 6.30
C TYR A 180 8.23 1.80 7.54
N LYS A 181 8.63 2.35 8.70
CA LYS A 181 8.67 1.60 9.97
C LYS A 181 7.30 1.03 10.35
N MET A 182 6.23 1.79 10.10
CA MET A 182 4.86 1.33 10.33
C MET A 182 4.44 0.19 9.39
N ALA A 183 4.94 0.16 8.14
CA ALA A 183 4.69 -0.95 7.22
C ALA A 183 5.40 -2.23 7.68
N VAL A 184 6.68 -2.13 8.08
CA VAL A 184 7.44 -3.26 8.66
C VAL A 184 6.73 -3.81 9.91
N ALA A 185 6.31 -2.94 10.80
CA ALA A 185 5.56 -3.34 12.00
C ALA A 185 4.25 -4.05 11.66
N TRP A 186 3.56 -3.62 10.60
CA TRP A 186 2.33 -4.28 10.15
C TRP A 186 2.62 -5.63 9.50
N LEU A 187 3.60 -5.73 8.61
CA LEU A 187 4.04 -6.99 8.01
C LEU A 187 4.36 -8.02 9.10
N LEU A 188 5.17 -7.67 10.10
CA LEU A 188 5.53 -8.56 11.21
C LEU A 188 4.31 -8.98 12.05
N SER A 189 3.33 -8.11 12.24
CA SER A 189 2.07 -8.48 12.90
C SER A 189 1.28 -9.51 12.10
N MET A 190 1.33 -9.44 10.76
CA MET A 190 0.70 -10.41 9.87
C MET A 190 1.49 -11.72 9.82
N CYS A 191 2.83 -11.66 9.87
CA CYS A 191 3.68 -12.84 10.05
C CYS A 191 3.30 -13.58 11.34
N PHE A 192 3.15 -12.87 12.46
CA PHE A 192 2.74 -13.48 13.73
C PHE A 192 1.38 -14.17 13.63
N VAL A 193 0.40 -13.52 13.02
CA VAL A 193 -0.95 -14.09 12.87
C VAL A 193 -0.93 -15.40 12.06
N LYS A 194 -0.01 -15.52 11.09
CA LYS A 194 0.04 -16.67 10.17
C LYS A 194 1.06 -17.72 10.61
N PHE A 195 2.19 -17.29 11.19
CA PHE A 195 3.35 -18.10 11.54
C PHE A 195 3.84 -17.77 12.96
N ARG A 196 2.95 -17.99 13.93
CA ARG A 196 3.12 -17.57 15.32
C ARG A 196 4.48 -17.95 15.91
N ASP A 197 4.85 -19.23 15.84
CA ASP A 197 6.06 -19.73 16.52
C ASP A 197 7.34 -19.22 15.87
N ARG A 198 7.36 -19.16 14.54
CA ARG A 198 8.49 -18.60 13.76
C ARG A 198 8.67 -17.10 14.05
N THR A 199 7.58 -16.35 14.10
CA THR A 199 7.64 -14.90 14.38
C THR A 199 7.96 -14.62 15.84
N MET A 200 7.49 -15.45 16.76
CA MET A 200 7.87 -15.34 18.18
C MET A 200 9.38 -15.56 18.36
N ALA A 201 9.94 -16.60 17.71
CA ALA A 201 11.38 -16.83 17.71
C ALA A 201 12.15 -15.63 17.12
N TYR A 202 11.69 -15.09 15.99
CA TYR A 202 12.26 -13.90 15.37
C TYR A 202 12.26 -12.70 16.35
N PHE A 203 11.18 -12.43 17.04
CA PHE A 203 11.11 -11.31 18.00
C PHE A 203 12.09 -11.43 19.17
N THR A 204 12.58 -12.63 19.49
CA THR A 204 13.59 -12.80 20.57
C THR A 204 15.01 -12.43 20.14
N SER A 205 15.30 -12.37 18.83
CA SER A 205 16.66 -12.20 18.31
C SER A 205 16.81 -11.16 17.20
N CYS A 206 15.72 -10.50 16.79
CA CYS A 206 15.71 -9.57 15.67
C CYS A 206 16.55 -8.30 15.90
N ASN A 207 17.08 -7.75 14.81
CA ASN A 207 17.87 -6.53 14.78
C ASN A 207 17.04 -5.27 14.41
N LEU A 208 15.78 -5.20 14.85
CA LEU A 208 14.93 -4.03 14.65
C LEU A 208 15.31 -2.90 15.61
N ASP A 209 15.12 -1.65 15.19
CA ASP A 209 15.12 -0.52 16.11
C ASP A 209 13.95 -0.61 17.08
N ASP A 210 14.09 0.02 18.28
CA ASP A 210 13.11 -0.11 19.36
C ASP A 210 11.73 0.42 18.97
N PHE A 211 11.65 1.44 18.13
CA PHE A 211 10.37 1.95 17.67
C PHE A 211 9.64 0.92 16.81
N THR A 212 10.29 0.42 15.77
CA THR A 212 9.72 -0.58 14.84
C THR A 212 9.35 -1.86 15.58
N TYR A 213 10.25 -2.35 16.45
CA TYR A 213 10.01 -3.51 17.30
C TYR A 213 8.76 -3.34 18.17
N ASN A 214 8.72 -2.27 18.96
CA ASN A 214 7.59 -2.01 19.87
C ASN A 214 6.26 -1.80 19.12
N LYS A 215 6.33 -1.21 17.89
CA LYS A 215 5.15 -1.06 17.03
C LYS A 215 4.68 -2.40 16.45
N ALA A 216 5.59 -3.30 16.10
CA ALA A 216 5.24 -4.64 15.65
C ALA A 216 4.52 -5.42 16.77
N LEU A 217 5.05 -5.40 18.00
CA LEU A 217 4.39 -6.00 19.16
C LEU A 217 3.01 -5.36 19.43
N GLN A 218 2.91 -4.04 19.33
CA GLN A 218 1.64 -3.31 19.52
C GLN A 218 0.60 -3.75 18.49
N LYS A 219 0.93 -3.71 17.19
CA LYS A 219 0.02 -4.10 16.10
C LYS A 219 -0.40 -5.57 16.21
N THR A 220 0.51 -6.43 16.61
CA THR A 220 0.20 -7.85 16.86
C THR A 220 -0.83 -8.00 17.98
N ARG A 221 -0.67 -7.28 19.09
CA ARG A 221 -1.60 -7.30 20.24
C ARG A 221 -2.97 -6.68 19.90
N GLU A 222 -3.03 -5.72 18.97
CA GLU A 222 -4.28 -5.12 18.49
C GLU A 222 -5.12 -6.09 17.65
N SER A 223 -4.49 -7.13 17.08
CA SER A 223 -5.19 -8.11 16.25
C SER A 223 -6.17 -8.95 17.09
N LEU A 224 -7.40 -9.11 16.57
CA LEU A 224 -8.41 -10.00 17.15
C LEU A 224 -8.08 -11.48 16.93
N ARG A 225 -7.13 -11.80 16.05
CA ARG A 225 -6.70 -13.17 15.72
C ARG A 225 -5.61 -13.70 16.64
N VAL A 226 -5.07 -12.87 17.53
CA VAL A 226 -4.02 -13.22 18.50
C VAL A 226 -4.65 -13.56 19.83
N SER A 227 -4.19 -14.66 20.46
CA SER A 227 -4.71 -15.13 21.75
C SER A 227 -4.44 -14.14 22.88
N LYS A 228 -5.19 -14.25 23.98
CA LYS A 228 -4.97 -13.41 25.17
C LYS A 228 -3.61 -13.69 25.80
N GLU A 229 -3.22 -14.96 25.85
CA GLU A 229 -1.95 -15.44 26.35
C GLU A 229 -0.78 -14.81 25.58
N ASP A 230 -0.82 -14.87 24.25
CA ASP A 230 0.22 -14.26 23.40
C ASP A 230 0.27 -12.74 23.58
N LYS A 231 -0.87 -12.08 23.74
CA LYS A 231 -0.91 -10.63 24.00
C LYS A 231 -0.19 -10.23 25.27
N GLU A 232 -0.30 -11.03 26.34
CA GLU A 232 0.43 -10.77 27.59
C GLU A 232 1.93 -11.04 27.40
N ILE A 233 2.31 -12.15 26.76
CA ILE A 233 3.73 -12.41 26.43
C ILE A 233 4.35 -11.25 25.64
N LEU A 234 3.71 -10.84 24.54
CA LEU A 234 4.19 -9.74 23.71
C LEU A 234 4.25 -8.40 24.43
N LYS A 235 3.42 -8.19 25.46
CA LYS A 235 3.45 -6.98 26.29
C LYS A 235 4.73 -6.92 27.14
N GLU A 236 5.12 -8.06 27.72
CA GLU A 236 6.33 -8.16 28.53
C GLU A 236 7.63 -8.07 27.69
N MET A 237 7.56 -8.40 26.40
CA MET A 237 8.71 -8.32 25.48
C MET A 237 9.05 -6.89 25.07
N LYS A 238 8.22 -5.89 25.42
CA LYS A 238 8.43 -4.51 24.99
C LYS A 238 9.77 -3.96 25.48
N ARG A 239 10.57 -3.44 24.53
CA ARG A 239 11.85 -2.78 24.84
C ARG A 239 11.59 -1.41 25.49
N LYS A 240 12.38 -1.10 26.53
CA LYS A 240 12.34 0.22 27.18
C LYS A 240 12.97 1.23 26.22
N THR A 241 12.18 2.17 25.72
CA THR A 241 12.69 3.31 24.94
C THR A 241 13.41 4.26 25.90
N VAL A 242 14.73 4.39 25.74
CA VAL A 242 15.47 5.47 26.40
C VAL A 242 14.97 6.77 25.75
N LYS A 243 14.31 7.65 26.52
CA LYS A 243 14.05 9.02 26.08
C LYS A 243 15.42 9.70 25.97
N MET A 244 15.90 9.91 24.75
CA MET A 244 16.97 10.89 24.51
C MET A 244 16.43 12.30 24.75
#